data_c2ec09008bb7c4391b1bb49cb1cb9148
#
_entry.id   c2ec09008bb7c4391b1bb49cb1cb9148
#
_cell.length_a   1.000
_cell.length_b   1.000
_cell.length_c   1.000
_cell.angle_alpha   90.00
_cell.angle_beta   90.00
_cell.angle_gamma   90.00
#
_symmetry.space_group_name_H-M   'P 1'
#
loop_
_entity.id
_entity.type
_entity.pdbx_description
1 polymer ?
#
loop_
_entity_poly.entity_id
_entity_poly.type
_entity_poly.pdbx_seq_one_letter_code
_entity_poly.pdbx_strand_id
1 'polypeptide(L)'
;MPELSKLADSTLPAVVGVLTTQDERASPPGDSFKGLLERFRGDGQRKGLASGFVIHPDGFIITNAHVIEGASRVQIEVGDDQERLPARVVGTDGPSDIALLKVSAGRPLDALPLGDSERLRTAEWVLVVGNPFGLSQSVTLGIVSHTGRADIAPMGHDGYYDFIQTDAPINPGSSGGPLVNLLGEVVGIATAINATGQGIGFAVPINMAKEILQQLREHGRVVRSWMGLSVREIRGRAQAGKGRELVVTGVVNGGPAAAGGLKVGDVITGFDAHRIPSAARLRWYVATAGVGRSVSLTVRRGAAEHSVRVELGELPAADEADETATVGTLPHP
;
A
#
# COMPACT_ATOMS: atom_id res chain seq x y z
N MET A 1 23.01 -6.89 19.42
CA MET A 1 21.92 -6.05 18.88
C MET A 1 22.58 -4.90 18.15
N PRO A 2 22.08 -4.49 16.97
CA PRO A 2 22.52 -3.24 16.39
C PRO A 2 22.22 -2.12 17.37
N GLU A 3 23.05 -1.09 17.37
CA GLU A 3 22.86 0.08 18.22
C GLU A 3 21.70 0.90 17.66
N LEU A 4 20.50 0.72 18.22
CA LEU A 4 19.27 1.32 17.72
C LEU A 4 19.34 2.85 17.64
N SER A 5 20.12 3.48 18.52
CA SER A 5 20.38 4.92 18.47
C SER A 5 21.06 5.32 17.16
N LYS A 6 22.12 4.61 16.75
CA LYS A 6 22.79 4.89 15.46
C LYS A 6 21.87 4.67 14.25
N LEU A 7 21.00 3.65 14.31
CA LEU A 7 20.02 3.43 13.29
C LEU A 7 19.01 4.59 13.23
N ALA A 8 18.52 5.06 14.36
CA ALA A 8 17.67 6.24 14.45
C ALA A 8 18.38 7.48 13.87
N ASP A 9 19.61 7.75 14.33
CA ASP A 9 20.38 8.91 13.87
C ASP A 9 20.62 8.92 12.35
N SER A 10 20.78 7.75 11.73
CA SER A 10 20.92 7.63 10.28
C SER A 10 19.60 7.72 9.51
N THR A 11 18.46 7.45 10.16
CA THR A 11 17.14 7.45 9.53
C THR A 11 16.44 8.82 9.64
N LEU A 12 16.54 9.45 10.81
CA LEU A 12 15.87 10.71 11.13
C LEU A 12 16.06 11.82 10.08
N PRO A 13 17.26 12.11 9.54
CA PRO A 13 17.45 13.20 8.59
C PRO A 13 16.63 13.07 7.29
N ALA A 14 16.25 11.85 6.92
CA ALA A 14 15.46 11.58 5.73
C ALA A 14 13.95 11.57 5.98
N VAL A 15 13.50 11.66 7.24
CA VAL A 15 12.08 11.71 7.61
C VAL A 15 11.63 13.16 7.74
N VAL A 16 10.53 13.48 7.10
CA VAL A 16 10.03 14.84 6.94
C VAL A 16 8.61 15.00 7.47
N GLY A 17 8.27 16.19 7.92
CA GLY A 17 6.90 16.58 8.21
C GLY A 17 6.14 16.91 6.92
N VAL A 18 4.91 16.43 6.79
CA VAL A 18 3.99 16.77 5.70
C VAL A 18 2.88 17.63 6.24
N LEU A 19 2.88 18.91 5.86
CA LEU A 19 1.88 19.89 6.26
C LEU A 19 0.90 20.12 5.11
N THR A 20 -0.38 20.00 5.41
CA THR A 20 -1.44 20.23 4.43
C THR A 20 -2.35 21.35 4.89
N THR A 21 -2.83 22.15 3.95
CA THR A 21 -3.86 23.16 4.16
C THR A 21 -5.05 22.81 3.29
N GLN A 22 -6.27 22.89 3.83
CA GLN A 22 -7.53 22.71 3.09
C GLN A 22 -8.32 24.00 3.11
N ASP A 23 -8.92 24.36 1.98
CA ASP A 23 -9.85 25.50 1.90
C ASP A 23 -11.20 25.13 2.53
N GLU A 24 -11.87 26.10 3.17
CA GLU A 24 -13.10 25.90 3.97
C GLU A 24 -14.32 25.32 3.20
N ARG A 25 -14.22 25.16 1.87
CA ARG A 25 -15.34 24.74 1.01
C ARG A 25 -15.39 23.23 0.71
N ALA A 26 -14.50 22.42 1.25
CA ALA A 26 -14.45 20.99 0.97
C ALA A 26 -15.27 20.20 2.02
N SER A 27 -16.28 19.55 1.51
CA SER A 27 -17.19 18.48 2.00
C SER A 27 -17.22 18.08 3.49
N PRO A 28 -18.41 17.66 4.02
CA PRO A 28 -18.59 17.26 5.41
C PRO A 28 -17.82 15.96 5.74
N PRO A 29 -17.47 15.76 7.03
CA PRO A 29 -16.71 14.60 7.48
C PRO A 29 -17.53 13.31 7.36
N GLY A 30 -16.98 12.32 6.67
CA GLY A 30 -17.43 10.93 6.78
C GLY A 30 -16.80 10.25 8.00
N ASP A 31 -17.41 9.20 8.53
CA ASP A 31 -17.05 8.41 9.72
C ASP A 31 -15.73 7.60 9.55
N SER A 32 -14.71 8.16 8.92
CA SER A 32 -13.44 7.52 8.63
C SER A 32 -12.30 8.10 9.48
N PHE A 33 -11.10 7.58 9.34
CA PHE A 33 -9.84 8.06 9.91
C PHE A 33 -9.67 9.60 9.81
N LYS A 34 -10.29 10.25 8.82
CA LYS A 34 -10.49 11.71 8.77
C LYS A 34 -11.08 12.27 10.07
N GLY A 35 -12.07 11.63 10.66
CA GLY A 35 -12.70 12.05 11.92
C GLY A 35 -11.75 11.95 13.11
N LEU A 36 -10.79 11.01 13.10
CA LEU A 36 -9.76 10.92 14.13
C LEU A 36 -8.72 12.05 13.99
N LEU A 37 -8.27 12.32 12.77
CA LEU A 37 -7.38 13.46 12.46
C LEU A 37 -8.03 14.81 12.78
N GLU A 38 -9.35 14.94 12.58
CA GLU A 38 -10.10 16.18 12.88
C GLU A 38 -10.21 16.48 14.38
N ARG A 39 -10.22 15.46 15.24
CA ARG A 39 -10.22 15.63 16.71
C ARG A 39 -8.94 16.25 17.26
N PHE A 40 -7.86 16.21 16.51
CA PHE A 40 -6.56 16.79 16.89
C PHE A 40 -6.31 18.16 16.19
N ARG A 41 -7.29 18.70 15.46
CA ARG A 41 -7.19 19.98 14.76
C ARG A 41 -7.59 21.13 15.69
N GLY A 42 -6.66 22.07 15.86
CA GLY A 42 -6.94 23.33 16.55
C GLY A 42 -7.75 24.29 15.68
N ASP A 43 -8.35 25.28 16.33
CA ASP A 43 -9.30 26.25 15.83
C ASP A 43 -8.80 27.07 14.61
N GLY A 44 -9.58 27.16 13.53
CA GLY A 44 -9.56 28.27 12.56
C GLY A 44 -8.87 28.10 11.22
N GLN A 45 -8.03 27.10 10.99
CA GLN A 45 -7.57 26.66 9.65
C GLN A 45 -7.36 25.15 9.66
N ARG A 46 -7.93 24.43 8.68
CA ARG A 46 -7.78 22.97 8.59
C ARG A 46 -6.34 22.63 8.14
N LYS A 47 -5.41 22.61 9.08
CA LYS A 47 -4.04 22.19 8.88
C LYS A 47 -3.91 20.72 9.26
N GLY A 48 -3.52 19.86 8.31
CA GLY A 48 -3.12 18.48 8.58
C GLY A 48 -1.63 18.42 8.84
N LEU A 49 -1.22 17.55 9.76
CA LEU A 49 0.18 17.22 10.00
C LEU A 49 0.36 15.73 9.96
N ALA A 50 1.32 15.28 9.17
CA ALA A 50 1.66 13.88 8.95
C ALA A 50 3.15 13.74 8.66
N SER A 51 3.59 12.55 8.32
CA SER A 51 4.97 12.25 8.00
C SER A 51 5.15 11.86 6.53
N GLY A 52 6.38 11.92 6.08
CA GLY A 52 6.86 11.36 4.83
C GLY A 52 8.33 11.02 4.96
N PHE A 53 8.90 10.43 3.93
CA PHE A 53 10.34 10.16 3.89
C PHE A 53 10.90 10.35 2.48
N VAL A 54 12.13 10.84 2.42
CA VAL A 54 12.86 11.08 1.19
C VAL A 54 13.38 9.74 0.65
N ILE A 55 13.12 9.49 -0.64
CA ILE A 55 13.57 8.27 -1.35
C ILE A 55 14.65 8.54 -2.39
N HIS A 56 14.92 9.80 -2.68
CA HIS A 56 15.96 10.21 -3.62
C HIS A 56 16.52 11.59 -3.23
N PRO A 57 17.85 11.82 -3.32
CA PRO A 57 18.48 13.08 -2.94
C PRO A 57 17.93 14.32 -3.67
N ASP A 58 17.36 14.15 -4.85
CA ASP A 58 16.69 15.23 -5.60
C ASP A 58 15.40 15.72 -4.94
N GLY A 59 14.93 15.09 -3.82
CA GLY A 59 13.76 15.51 -3.08
C GLY A 59 12.44 14.83 -3.51
N PHE A 60 12.49 13.59 -4.00
CA PHE A 60 11.30 12.75 -4.09
C PHE A 60 10.98 12.18 -2.71
N ILE A 61 9.69 12.26 -2.33
CA ILE A 61 9.19 11.92 -1.00
C ILE A 61 7.97 11.02 -1.15
N ILE A 62 7.91 9.95 -0.37
CA ILE A 62 6.72 9.10 -0.22
C ILE A 62 5.97 9.53 1.04
N THR A 63 4.64 9.54 0.95
CA THR A 63 3.69 9.65 2.07
C THR A 63 2.42 8.87 1.72
N ASN A 64 1.40 8.89 2.59
CA ASN A 64 0.09 8.32 2.27
C ASN A 64 -0.75 9.25 1.39
N ALA A 65 -1.61 8.66 0.53
CA ALA A 65 -2.52 9.42 -0.32
C ALA A 65 -3.57 10.18 0.50
N HIS A 66 -4.14 9.56 1.55
CA HIS A 66 -5.12 10.20 2.43
C HIS A 66 -4.57 11.43 3.16
N VAL A 67 -3.25 11.54 3.37
CA VAL A 67 -2.60 12.69 4.01
C VAL A 67 -2.78 13.95 3.18
N ILE A 68 -2.69 13.83 1.86
CA ILE A 68 -2.75 14.97 0.93
C ILE A 68 -4.08 15.10 0.20
N GLU A 69 -5.03 14.20 0.46
CA GLU A 69 -6.35 14.21 -0.17
C GLU A 69 -7.11 15.49 0.16
N GLY A 70 -7.57 16.21 -0.88
CA GLY A 70 -8.29 17.46 -0.74
C GLY A 70 -7.45 18.64 -0.24
N ALA A 71 -6.13 18.49 -0.15
CA ALA A 71 -5.24 19.59 0.21
C ALA A 71 -5.13 20.62 -0.92
N SER A 72 -5.37 21.89 -0.61
CA SER A 72 -5.12 23.01 -1.53
C SER A 72 -3.61 23.37 -1.58
N ARG A 73 -2.89 23.08 -0.50
CA ARG A 73 -1.44 23.30 -0.39
C ARG A 73 -0.78 22.17 0.39
N VAL A 74 0.36 21.71 -0.11
CA VAL A 74 1.26 20.76 0.57
C VAL A 74 2.61 21.42 0.79
N GLN A 75 3.14 21.36 2.00
CA GLN A 75 4.48 21.81 2.35
C GLN A 75 5.20 20.68 3.07
N ILE A 76 6.52 20.62 2.89
CA ILE A 76 7.38 19.67 3.57
C ILE A 76 8.26 20.43 4.55
N GLU A 77 8.32 19.93 5.76
CA GLU A 77 9.20 20.42 6.82
C GLU A 77 10.41 19.50 6.91
N VAL A 78 11.60 20.05 6.66
CA VAL A 78 12.86 19.31 6.55
C VAL A 78 13.81 19.75 7.66
N GLY A 79 14.43 18.76 8.33
CA GLY A 79 15.48 18.98 9.32
C GLY A 79 15.01 19.61 10.63
N ASP A 80 15.95 19.79 11.56
CA ASP A 80 15.69 20.33 12.90
C ASP A 80 15.32 21.82 12.87
N ASP A 81 15.77 22.55 11.86
CA ASP A 81 15.46 23.97 11.65
C ASP A 81 14.03 24.20 11.12
N GLN A 82 13.27 23.12 10.88
CA GLN A 82 11.89 23.14 10.38
C GLN A 82 11.75 24.00 9.10
N GLU A 83 12.72 23.87 8.19
CA GLU A 83 12.67 24.53 6.88
C GLU A 83 11.43 24.05 6.11
N ARG A 84 10.56 24.99 5.71
CA ARG A 84 9.31 24.69 5.00
C ARG A 84 9.46 24.89 3.51
N LEU A 85 9.40 23.82 2.77
CA LEU A 85 9.51 23.80 1.32
C LEU A 85 8.12 23.51 0.70
N PRO A 86 7.71 24.27 -0.33
CA PRO A 86 6.51 23.93 -1.08
C PRO A 86 6.72 22.60 -1.81
N ALA A 87 5.74 21.70 -1.70
CA ALA A 87 5.76 20.41 -2.36
C ALA A 87 4.79 20.36 -3.53
N ARG A 88 5.23 19.79 -4.64
CA ARG A 88 4.38 19.42 -5.75
C ARG A 88 3.97 17.96 -5.62
N VAL A 89 2.69 17.67 -5.77
CA VAL A 89 2.20 16.30 -5.91
C VAL A 89 2.62 15.78 -7.29
N VAL A 90 3.42 14.73 -7.32
CA VAL A 90 3.86 14.07 -8.55
C VAL A 90 2.80 13.09 -9.02
N GLY A 91 2.25 12.31 -8.09
CA GLY A 91 1.18 11.39 -8.36
C GLY A 91 0.61 10.78 -7.08
N THR A 92 -0.60 10.25 -7.19
CA THR A 92 -1.32 9.63 -6.09
C THR A 92 -2.00 8.35 -6.53
N ASP A 93 -2.13 7.42 -5.61
CA ASP A 93 -2.92 6.21 -5.77
C ASP A 93 -3.72 5.94 -4.49
N GLY A 94 -4.97 6.43 -4.46
CA GLY A 94 -5.89 6.25 -3.32
C GLY A 94 -6.12 4.78 -2.94
N PRO A 95 -6.36 3.87 -3.91
CA PRO A 95 -6.58 2.45 -3.59
C PRO A 95 -5.44 1.73 -2.88
N SER A 96 -4.19 2.17 -3.02
CA SER A 96 -3.04 1.65 -2.26
C SER A 96 -2.60 2.57 -1.12
N ASP A 97 -3.23 3.73 -1.00
CA ASP A 97 -2.89 4.78 -0.03
C ASP A 97 -1.44 5.27 -0.14
N ILE A 98 -0.95 5.46 -1.37
CA ILE A 98 0.41 5.92 -1.64
C ILE A 98 0.38 7.24 -2.43
N ALA A 99 1.22 8.19 -2.01
CA ALA A 99 1.47 9.44 -2.73
C ALA A 99 2.96 9.69 -2.92
N LEU A 100 3.32 10.24 -4.08
CA LEU A 100 4.65 10.68 -4.43
C LEU A 100 4.68 12.20 -4.54
N LEU A 101 5.53 12.82 -3.74
CA LEU A 101 5.74 14.27 -3.71
C LEU A 101 7.13 14.64 -4.23
N LYS A 102 7.30 15.90 -4.61
CA LYS A 102 8.58 16.48 -5.03
C LYS A 102 8.78 17.85 -4.41
N VAL A 103 9.92 18.03 -3.78
CA VAL A 103 10.40 19.34 -3.30
C VAL A 103 11.69 19.75 -4.02
N SER A 104 12.00 21.03 -3.99
CA SER A 104 13.27 21.61 -4.45
C SER A 104 13.94 22.30 -3.27
N ALA A 105 14.91 21.62 -2.66
CA ALA A 105 15.60 22.12 -1.46
C ALA A 105 16.87 22.94 -1.75
N GLY A 106 17.26 23.06 -3.03
CA GLY A 106 18.52 23.74 -3.40
C GLY A 106 19.80 22.98 -2.99
N ARG A 107 19.65 21.86 -2.31
CA ARG A 107 20.72 20.94 -1.85
C ARG A 107 20.22 19.49 -1.92
N PRO A 108 21.13 18.52 -2.03
CA PRO A 108 20.75 17.12 -1.88
C PRO A 108 20.16 16.87 -0.48
N LEU A 109 19.10 16.06 -0.44
CA LEU A 109 18.48 15.59 0.80
C LEU A 109 18.98 14.18 1.13
N ASP A 110 19.04 13.88 2.43
CA ASP A 110 19.27 12.51 2.90
C ASP A 110 18.09 11.63 2.45
N ALA A 111 18.38 10.44 1.94
CA ALA A 111 17.38 9.55 1.39
C ALA A 111 17.51 8.15 2.00
N LEU A 112 16.38 7.50 2.27
CA LEU A 112 16.35 6.13 2.79
C LEU A 112 16.39 5.10 1.67
N PRO A 113 17.17 4.03 1.82
CA PRO A 113 17.11 2.89 0.91
C PRO A 113 15.77 2.16 1.08
N LEU A 114 15.18 1.76 -0.05
CA LEU A 114 13.96 0.95 -0.07
C LEU A 114 14.34 -0.54 -0.01
N GLY A 115 13.94 -1.21 1.06
CA GLY A 115 14.18 -2.64 1.31
C GLY A 115 13.23 -3.54 0.51
N ASP A 116 13.05 -4.76 1.00
CA ASP A 116 12.19 -5.77 0.40
C ASP A 116 11.18 -6.30 1.42
N SER A 117 9.93 -5.84 1.30
CA SER A 117 8.85 -6.23 2.21
C SER A 117 8.38 -7.68 2.07
N GLU A 118 8.68 -8.36 0.95
CA GLU A 118 8.37 -9.79 0.78
C GLU A 118 9.28 -10.71 1.59
N ARG A 119 10.45 -10.21 1.99
CA ARG A 119 11.41 -10.94 2.82
C ARG A 119 11.12 -10.81 4.32
N LEU A 120 10.20 -9.92 4.71
CA LEU A 120 9.85 -9.73 6.12
C LEU A 120 9.24 -11.00 6.73
N ARG A 121 9.66 -11.30 7.95
CA ARG A 121 9.12 -12.40 8.75
C ARG A 121 8.52 -11.88 10.05
N THR A 122 7.50 -12.56 10.52
CA THR A 122 6.95 -12.31 11.87
C THR A 122 8.04 -12.37 12.92
N ALA A 123 7.97 -11.48 13.92
CA ALA A 123 8.92 -11.25 15.00
C ALA A 123 10.24 -10.55 14.58
N GLU A 124 10.42 -10.12 13.36
CA GLU A 124 11.53 -9.22 13.00
C GLU A 124 11.31 -7.82 13.60
N TRP A 125 12.38 -7.23 14.12
CA TRP A 125 12.36 -5.89 14.69
C TRP A 125 12.17 -4.82 13.62
N VAL A 126 11.34 -3.83 13.92
CA VAL A 126 11.08 -2.68 13.06
C VAL A 126 10.96 -1.39 13.87
N LEU A 127 11.38 -0.28 13.28
CA LEU A 127 11.20 1.06 13.80
C LEU A 127 10.16 1.80 12.96
N VAL A 128 9.22 2.48 13.59
CA VAL A 128 8.39 3.50 12.94
C VAL A 128 9.00 4.85 13.27
N VAL A 129 9.28 5.63 12.24
CA VAL A 129 9.81 6.98 12.38
C VAL A 129 8.80 7.96 11.81
N GLY A 130 8.50 9.00 12.57
CA GLY A 130 7.51 10.00 12.17
C GLY A 130 7.74 11.34 12.83
N ASN A 131 6.93 12.33 12.46
CA ASN A 131 6.88 13.64 13.08
C ASN A 131 5.49 13.87 13.70
N PRO A 132 5.13 13.11 14.77
CA PRO A 132 3.82 13.22 15.38
C PRO A 132 3.66 14.58 16.05
N PHE A 133 2.51 15.19 15.85
CA PHE A 133 2.11 16.48 16.50
C PHE A 133 3.01 17.68 16.19
N GLY A 134 3.96 17.59 15.23
CA GLY A 134 4.94 18.67 14.96
C GLY A 134 5.88 18.97 16.13
N LEU A 135 6.01 18.02 17.07
CA LEU A 135 6.79 18.19 18.30
C LEU A 135 8.26 17.77 18.15
N SER A 136 8.73 17.49 16.98
CA SER A 136 9.98 16.84 16.60
C SER A 136 9.82 15.35 16.20
N GLN A 137 10.79 14.88 15.47
CA GLN A 137 10.83 13.50 15.00
C GLN A 137 10.78 12.51 16.17
N SER A 138 9.95 11.47 16.04
CA SER A 138 9.78 10.44 17.06
C SER A 138 10.05 9.06 16.46
N VAL A 139 10.73 8.23 17.23
CA VAL A 139 11.03 6.85 16.88
C VAL A 139 10.32 5.91 17.84
N THR A 140 9.59 4.95 17.32
CA THR A 140 9.00 3.87 18.09
C THR A 140 9.54 2.53 17.61
N LEU A 141 9.69 1.58 18.53
CA LEU A 141 10.24 0.24 18.26
C LEU A 141 9.17 -0.81 18.50
N GLY A 142 9.12 -1.79 17.63
CA GLY A 142 8.27 -2.97 17.77
C GLY A 142 8.74 -4.10 16.86
N ILE A 143 7.86 -5.05 16.62
CA ILE A 143 8.12 -6.18 15.72
C ILE A 143 7.07 -6.26 14.60
N VAL A 144 7.38 -6.99 13.57
CA VAL A 144 6.39 -7.47 12.60
C VAL A 144 5.50 -8.49 13.29
N SER A 145 4.24 -8.14 13.57
CA SER A 145 3.27 -9.04 14.20
C SER A 145 2.65 -10.00 13.19
N HIS A 146 2.46 -9.55 11.95
CA HIS A 146 1.92 -10.33 10.82
C HIS A 146 2.22 -9.65 9.48
N THR A 147 2.27 -10.41 8.39
CA THR A 147 2.32 -9.92 7.01
C THR A 147 1.12 -10.42 6.23
N GLY A 148 0.66 -9.65 5.22
CA GLY A 148 -0.44 -10.07 4.37
C GLY A 148 -1.83 -9.86 4.97
N ARG A 149 -2.05 -8.80 5.76
CA ARG A 149 -3.38 -8.44 6.24
C ARG A 149 -4.18 -7.77 5.12
N ALA A 150 -5.09 -8.54 4.51
CA ALA A 150 -5.94 -8.08 3.41
C ALA A 150 -7.43 -7.96 3.81
N ASP A 151 -7.78 -8.47 4.98
CA ASP A 151 -9.12 -8.52 5.54
C ASP A 151 -9.49 -7.27 6.36
N ILE A 152 -8.66 -6.24 6.29
CA ILE A 152 -8.82 -4.99 7.02
C ILE A 152 -8.91 -3.85 6.02
N ALA A 153 -9.96 -3.04 6.12
CA ALA A 153 -10.15 -1.81 5.36
C ALA A 153 -10.10 -0.60 6.31
N PRO A 154 -8.91 -0.13 6.72
CA PRO A 154 -8.80 0.94 7.73
C PRO A 154 -9.43 2.25 7.28
N MET A 155 -9.51 2.47 5.96
CA MET A 155 -10.10 3.67 5.35
C MET A 155 -11.60 3.53 5.05
N GLY A 156 -12.21 2.37 5.37
CA GLY A 156 -13.64 2.13 5.17
C GLY A 156 -14.10 2.01 3.71
N HIS A 157 -13.18 1.90 2.76
CA HIS A 157 -13.47 1.73 1.33
C HIS A 157 -12.64 0.60 0.72
N ASP A 158 -13.05 0.13 -0.45
CA ASP A 158 -12.32 -0.88 -1.19
C ASP A 158 -10.95 -0.36 -1.64
N GLY A 159 -9.91 -1.16 -1.38
CA GLY A 159 -8.54 -0.85 -1.71
C GLY A 159 -7.71 -2.10 -1.99
N TYR A 160 -6.44 -1.88 -2.32
CA TYR A 160 -5.46 -2.95 -2.46
C TYR A 160 -4.68 -3.07 -1.16
N TYR A 161 -5.22 -3.83 -0.22
CA TYR A 161 -4.64 -3.99 1.11
C TYR A 161 -3.87 -5.31 1.22
N ASP A 162 -2.64 -5.24 1.71
CA ASP A 162 -1.75 -6.36 1.99
C ASP A 162 -0.84 -6.00 3.18
N PHE A 163 -1.43 -5.37 4.21
CA PHE A 163 -0.69 -4.67 5.26
C PHE A 163 0.28 -5.54 6.04
N ILE A 164 1.40 -4.92 6.41
CA ILE A 164 2.27 -5.35 7.49
C ILE A 164 1.60 -4.90 8.79
N GLN A 165 1.36 -5.83 9.71
CA GLN A 165 0.92 -5.53 11.07
C GLN A 165 2.14 -5.44 11.98
N THR A 166 2.18 -4.42 12.84
CA THR A 166 3.24 -4.22 13.85
C THR A 166 2.64 -3.78 15.18
N ASP A 167 3.35 -4.08 16.26
CA ASP A 167 3.05 -3.56 17.61
C ASP A 167 3.85 -2.29 17.94
N ALA A 168 4.75 -1.85 17.03
CA ALA A 168 5.38 -0.54 17.12
C ALA A 168 4.28 0.53 17.21
N PRO A 169 4.29 1.42 18.22
CA PRO A 169 3.30 2.48 18.36
C PRO A 169 3.25 3.37 17.12
N ILE A 170 2.09 3.43 16.47
CA ILE A 170 1.77 4.37 15.39
C ILE A 170 0.74 5.36 15.97
N ASN A 171 1.04 6.64 15.92
CA ASN A 171 0.20 7.70 16.46
C ASN A 171 -0.22 8.69 15.37
N PRO A 172 -1.27 9.51 15.59
CA PRO A 172 -1.59 10.61 14.69
C PRO A 172 -0.37 11.48 14.40
N GLY A 173 -0.08 11.69 13.12
CA GLY A 173 1.13 12.35 12.65
C GLY A 173 2.23 11.38 12.18
N SER A 174 2.24 10.11 12.59
CA SER A 174 3.18 9.11 12.06
C SER A 174 2.77 8.58 10.68
N SER A 175 1.51 8.78 10.25
CA SER A 175 1.03 8.34 8.92
C SER A 175 1.88 8.90 7.81
N GLY A 176 2.28 8.07 6.87
CA GLY A 176 3.21 8.37 5.79
C GLY A 176 4.68 8.24 6.15
N GLY A 177 5.03 8.08 7.43
CA GLY A 177 6.39 7.82 7.88
C GLY A 177 6.87 6.40 7.54
N PRO A 178 8.21 6.17 7.50
CA PRO A 178 8.76 4.87 7.16
C PRO A 178 8.66 3.87 8.33
N LEU A 179 8.38 2.62 7.99
CA LEU A 179 8.66 1.43 8.79
C LEU A 179 10.01 0.89 8.34
N VAL A 180 11.02 0.89 9.23
CA VAL A 180 12.42 0.61 8.90
C VAL A 180 12.87 -0.67 9.58
N ASN A 181 13.60 -1.54 8.87
CA ASN A 181 14.23 -2.72 9.43
C ASN A 181 15.56 -2.39 10.13
N LEU A 182 16.18 -3.39 10.77
CA LEU A 182 17.46 -3.20 11.47
C LEU A 182 18.68 -2.94 10.55
N LEU A 183 18.48 -3.02 9.22
CA LEU A 183 19.51 -2.66 8.24
C LEU A 183 19.40 -1.19 7.78
N GLY A 184 18.41 -0.44 8.28
CA GLY A 184 18.15 0.94 7.87
C GLY A 184 17.35 1.06 6.56
N GLU A 185 16.74 -0.05 6.10
CA GLU A 185 15.96 -0.06 4.88
C GLU A 185 14.47 0.11 5.19
N VAL A 186 13.78 0.91 4.38
CA VAL A 186 12.32 1.06 4.50
C VAL A 186 11.65 -0.20 3.98
N VAL A 187 10.84 -0.83 4.83
CA VAL A 187 10.07 -2.04 4.52
C VAL A 187 8.58 -1.81 4.47
N GLY A 188 8.11 -0.62 4.92
CA GLY A 188 6.70 -0.24 4.85
C GLY A 188 6.49 1.24 5.06
N ILE A 189 5.25 1.68 4.84
CA ILE A 189 4.76 3.05 5.05
C ILE A 189 3.69 2.99 6.15
N ALA A 190 3.95 3.58 7.31
CA ALA A 190 2.99 3.62 8.41
C ALA A 190 1.71 4.33 7.95
N THR A 191 0.53 3.70 8.13
CA THR A 191 -0.70 4.26 7.56
C THR A 191 -1.84 4.38 8.57
N ALA A 192 -2.12 3.35 9.34
CA ALA A 192 -3.31 3.32 10.18
C ALA A 192 -3.07 2.61 11.51
N ILE A 193 -3.95 2.91 12.45
CA ILE A 193 -4.08 2.20 13.73
C ILE A 193 -5.47 1.57 13.82
N ASN A 194 -5.58 0.45 14.49
CA ASN A 194 -6.89 -0.06 14.90
C ASN A 194 -7.38 0.76 16.10
N ALA A 195 -8.42 1.58 15.90
CA ALA A 195 -8.98 2.43 16.95
C ALA A 195 -9.52 1.65 18.16
N THR A 196 -9.78 0.35 18.01
CA THR A 196 -10.34 -0.53 19.05
C THR A 196 -9.29 -1.38 19.77
N GLY A 197 -8.02 -1.38 19.33
CA GLY A 197 -6.94 -2.21 19.90
C GLY A 197 -5.63 -1.46 20.09
N GLN A 198 -5.10 -1.45 21.32
CA GLN A 198 -3.74 -0.96 21.57
C GLN A 198 -2.71 -1.95 21.04
N GLY A 199 -1.59 -1.46 20.51
CA GLY A 199 -0.52 -2.30 19.98
C GLY A 199 -0.84 -2.97 18.63
N ILE A 200 -1.77 -2.41 17.85
CA ILE A 200 -2.09 -2.87 16.49
C ILE A 200 -1.93 -1.70 15.54
N GLY A 201 -0.80 -1.67 14.86
CA GLY A 201 -0.50 -0.73 13.78
C GLY A 201 -0.41 -1.44 12.43
N PHE A 202 -0.66 -0.69 11.36
CA PHE A 202 -0.59 -1.19 9.99
C PHE A 202 0.32 -0.30 9.14
N ALA A 203 1.08 -0.95 8.26
CA ALA A 203 1.91 -0.26 7.27
C ALA A 203 1.68 -0.86 5.87
N VAL A 204 1.64 -0.01 4.86
CA VAL A 204 1.63 -0.43 3.44
C VAL A 204 3.00 -1.01 3.12
N PRO A 205 3.10 -2.23 2.55
CA PRO A 205 4.38 -2.83 2.16
C PRO A 205 5.14 -1.96 1.15
N ILE A 206 6.45 -1.80 1.35
CA ILE A 206 7.25 -0.93 0.47
C ILE A 206 7.31 -1.45 -0.97
N ASN A 207 7.21 -2.76 -1.20
CA ASN A 207 7.20 -3.31 -2.55
C ASN A 207 5.98 -2.83 -3.34
N MET A 208 4.82 -2.62 -2.70
CA MET A 208 3.67 -2.00 -3.36
C MET A 208 3.99 -0.60 -3.88
N ALA A 209 4.69 0.21 -3.09
CA ALA A 209 5.13 1.53 -3.55
C ALA A 209 6.12 1.40 -4.72
N LYS A 210 7.14 0.55 -4.61
CA LYS A 210 8.16 0.34 -5.66
C LYS A 210 7.54 -0.03 -7.01
N GLU A 211 6.49 -0.84 -7.02
CA GLU A 211 5.80 -1.31 -8.25
C GLU A 211 5.05 -0.19 -8.97
N ILE A 212 4.56 0.84 -8.24
CA ILE A 212 3.78 1.92 -8.84
C ILE A 212 4.52 3.25 -8.98
N LEU A 213 5.71 3.41 -8.36
CA LEU A 213 6.47 4.67 -8.38
C LEU A 213 6.72 5.20 -9.79
N GLN A 214 7.03 4.31 -10.75
CA GLN A 214 7.26 4.72 -12.13
C GLN A 214 5.99 5.30 -12.74
N GLN A 215 4.84 4.64 -12.58
CA GLN A 215 3.56 5.14 -13.12
C GLN A 215 3.16 6.45 -12.45
N LEU A 216 3.34 6.58 -11.12
CA LEU A 216 3.08 7.84 -10.42
C LEU A 216 3.96 8.98 -10.94
N ARG A 217 5.23 8.70 -11.25
CA ARG A 217 6.18 9.67 -11.77
C ARG A 217 5.87 10.11 -13.20
N GLU A 218 5.47 9.17 -14.07
CA GLU A 218 5.25 9.40 -15.49
C GLU A 218 3.83 9.90 -15.80
N HIS A 219 2.84 9.37 -15.10
CA HIS A 219 1.43 9.58 -15.42
C HIS A 219 0.63 10.28 -14.30
N GLY A 220 1.23 10.47 -13.12
CA GLY A 220 0.56 11.05 -11.94
C GLY A 220 -0.48 10.13 -11.29
N ARG A 221 -0.75 8.98 -11.86
CA ARG A 221 -1.73 7.98 -11.40
C ARG A 221 -1.33 6.57 -11.80
N VAL A 222 -1.97 5.58 -11.20
CA VAL A 222 -1.82 4.17 -11.60
C VAL A 222 -2.97 3.78 -12.51
N VAL A 223 -2.65 3.27 -13.70
CA VAL A 223 -3.63 2.69 -14.62
C VAL A 223 -3.80 1.21 -14.26
N ARG A 224 -5.02 0.84 -13.88
CA ARG A 224 -5.31 -0.52 -13.42
C ARG A 224 -5.59 -1.45 -14.59
N SER A 225 -4.90 -2.57 -14.62
CA SER A 225 -5.24 -3.68 -15.51
C SER A 225 -6.18 -4.68 -14.84
N TRP A 226 -6.84 -5.47 -15.63
CA TRP A 226 -7.90 -6.37 -15.23
C TRP A 226 -7.79 -7.72 -15.96
N MET A 227 -8.19 -8.80 -15.28
CA MET A 227 -8.13 -10.15 -15.81
C MET A 227 -9.51 -10.76 -16.06
N GLY A 228 -10.54 -10.28 -15.39
CA GLY A 228 -11.90 -10.82 -15.54
C GLY A 228 -12.11 -12.17 -14.87
N LEU A 229 -11.66 -12.31 -13.62
CA LEU A 229 -11.89 -13.51 -12.83
C LEU A 229 -12.26 -13.19 -11.37
N SER A 230 -12.95 -14.11 -10.73
CA SER A 230 -13.19 -14.14 -9.29
C SER A 230 -12.43 -15.31 -8.68
N VAL A 231 -11.86 -15.10 -7.49
CA VAL A 231 -11.12 -16.13 -6.77
C VAL A 231 -11.59 -16.21 -5.32
N ARG A 232 -11.42 -17.39 -4.71
CA ARG A 232 -11.67 -17.61 -3.28
C ARG A 232 -10.50 -18.37 -2.67
N GLU A 233 -10.11 -17.96 -1.46
CA GLU A 233 -9.16 -18.70 -0.65
C GLU A 233 -9.88 -19.85 0.07
N ILE A 234 -9.41 -21.07 -0.12
CA ILE A 234 -9.89 -22.24 0.60
C ILE A 234 -8.75 -22.90 1.37
N ARG A 235 -9.06 -23.64 2.42
CA ARG A 235 -8.07 -24.49 3.09
C ARG A 235 -7.64 -25.59 2.13
N GLY A 236 -6.36 -25.60 1.76
CA GLY A 236 -5.84 -26.56 0.79
C GLY A 236 -5.93 -28.00 1.27
N ARG A 237 -6.19 -28.93 0.33
CA ARG A 237 -6.14 -30.38 0.55
C ARG A 237 -4.71 -30.94 0.54
N ALA A 238 -3.69 -30.10 0.46
CA ALA A 238 -2.29 -30.55 0.38
C ALA A 238 -1.90 -31.33 1.65
N GLN A 239 -1.24 -32.45 1.47
CA GLN A 239 -0.83 -33.44 2.49
C GLN A 239 0.09 -32.91 3.60
N ALA A 240 0.35 -31.61 3.66
CA ALA A 240 1.18 -30.95 4.67
C ALA A 240 0.48 -29.84 5.47
N GLY A 241 -0.83 -29.80 5.52
CA GLY A 241 -1.60 -29.19 6.62
C GLY A 241 -1.54 -27.68 6.84
N LYS A 242 -0.94 -26.84 5.96
CA LYS A 242 -0.79 -25.38 6.22
C LYS A 242 -0.80 -24.49 4.97
N GLY A 243 -1.58 -24.75 3.96
CA GLY A 243 -1.67 -23.87 2.79
C GLY A 243 -3.09 -23.44 2.50
N ARG A 244 -3.29 -22.14 2.24
CA ARG A 244 -4.50 -21.65 1.56
C ARG A 244 -4.30 -21.88 0.07
N GLU A 245 -5.32 -22.37 -0.62
CA GLU A 245 -5.36 -22.52 -2.08
C GLU A 245 -6.26 -21.43 -2.65
N LEU A 246 -5.84 -20.84 -3.76
CA LEU A 246 -6.56 -19.79 -4.46
C LEU A 246 -7.33 -20.39 -5.63
N VAL A 247 -8.61 -20.62 -5.46
CA VAL A 247 -9.47 -21.27 -6.44
C VAL A 247 -10.24 -20.25 -7.26
N VAL A 248 -10.23 -20.39 -8.58
CA VAL A 248 -11.08 -19.62 -9.51
C VAL A 248 -12.54 -20.02 -9.30
N THR A 249 -13.37 -19.08 -8.89
CA THR A 249 -14.80 -19.26 -8.65
C THR A 249 -15.68 -18.67 -9.73
N GLY A 250 -15.13 -17.78 -10.55
CA GLY A 250 -15.83 -17.18 -11.69
C GLY A 250 -14.85 -16.70 -12.74
N VAL A 251 -15.26 -16.74 -13.99
CA VAL A 251 -14.55 -16.21 -15.16
C VAL A 251 -15.56 -15.41 -15.99
N VAL A 252 -15.23 -14.15 -16.27
CA VAL A 252 -16.08 -13.26 -17.06
C VAL A 252 -16.06 -13.71 -18.51
N ASN A 253 -17.24 -13.93 -19.11
CA ASN A 253 -17.36 -14.34 -20.51
C ASN A 253 -16.78 -13.26 -21.44
N GLY A 254 -15.94 -13.68 -22.39
CA GLY A 254 -15.25 -12.75 -23.31
C GLY A 254 -14.14 -11.92 -22.66
N GLY A 255 -13.92 -12.05 -21.35
CA GLY A 255 -12.82 -11.35 -20.66
C GLY A 255 -11.45 -12.00 -20.88
N PRO A 256 -10.37 -11.32 -20.47
CA PRO A 256 -9.00 -11.78 -20.63
C PRO A 256 -8.73 -13.20 -20.11
N ALA A 257 -9.23 -13.53 -18.94
CA ALA A 257 -9.08 -14.86 -18.32
C ALA A 257 -9.76 -15.95 -19.16
N ALA A 258 -10.96 -15.69 -19.69
CA ALA A 258 -11.67 -16.61 -20.56
C ALA A 258 -10.91 -16.83 -21.88
N ALA A 259 -10.43 -15.75 -22.52
CA ALA A 259 -9.63 -15.80 -23.73
C ALA A 259 -8.31 -16.58 -23.52
N GLY A 260 -7.68 -16.46 -22.36
CA GLY A 260 -6.49 -17.24 -21.96
C GLY A 260 -6.77 -18.71 -21.63
N GLY A 261 -8.05 -19.12 -21.52
CA GLY A 261 -8.43 -20.51 -21.25
C GLY A 261 -8.46 -20.89 -19.76
N LEU A 262 -8.53 -19.92 -18.86
CA LEU A 262 -8.80 -20.16 -17.44
C LEU A 262 -10.22 -20.70 -17.25
N LYS A 263 -10.38 -21.57 -16.26
CA LYS A 263 -11.65 -22.23 -15.97
C LYS A 263 -11.98 -22.14 -14.48
N VAL A 264 -13.28 -22.11 -14.17
CA VAL A 264 -13.75 -22.30 -12.80
C VAL A 264 -13.23 -23.63 -12.26
N GLY A 265 -12.70 -23.61 -11.03
CA GLY A 265 -12.06 -24.75 -10.38
C GLY A 265 -10.53 -24.83 -10.57
N ASP A 266 -9.92 -24.00 -11.40
CA ASP A 266 -8.46 -23.88 -11.45
C ASP A 266 -7.94 -23.35 -10.12
N VAL A 267 -6.80 -23.89 -9.68
CA VAL A 267 -6.08 -23.38 -8.49
C VAL A 267 -4.87 -22.59 -8.96
N ILE A 268 -4.89 -21.28 -8.69
CA ILE A 268 -3.78 -20.39 -9.06
C ILE A 268 -2.65 -20.54 -8.05
N THR A 269 -1.44 -20.81 -8.50
CA THR A 269 -0.24 -20.99 -7.67
C THR A 269 0.87 -19.98 -7.99
N GLY A 270 0.85 -19.39 -9.20
CA GLY A 270 1.86 -18.44 -9.65
C GLY A 270 1.32 -17.39 -10.62
N PHE A 271 2.00 -16.24 -10.65
CA PHE A 271 1.80 -15.13 -11.57
C PHE A 271 3.18 -14.67 -12.04
N ASP A 272 3.50 -14.87 -13.31
CA ASP A 272 4.84 -14.72 -13.85
C ASP A 272 5.87 -15.52 -13.00
N ALA A 273 6.91 -14.88 -12.50
CA ALA A 273 7.92 -15.50 -11.63
C ALA A 273 7.51 -15.50 -10.13
N HIS A 274 6.35 -14.93 -9.76
CA HIS A 274 5.94 -14.78 -8.39
C HIS A 274 5.01 -15.89 -7.94
N ARG A 275 5.29 -16.46 -6.75
CA ARG A 275 4.32 -17.32 -6.07
C ARG A 275 3.19 -16.45 -5.50
N ILE A 276 1.95 -16.92 -5.61
CA ILE A 276 0.79 -16.19 -5.12
C ILE A 276 0.35 -16.71 -3.75
N PRO A 277 0.58 -15.96 -2.66
CA PRO A 277 0.22 -16.39 -1.32
C PRO A 277 -1.25 -16.11 -0.95
N SER A 278 -1.92 -15.15 -1.62
CA SER A 278 -3.27 -14.69 -1.28
C SER A 278 -4.02 -14.11 -2.47
N ALA A 279 -5.36 -14.00 -2.35
CA ALA A 279 -6.20 -13.33 -3.33
C ALA A 279 -5.87 -11.84 -3.47
N ALA A 280 -5.55 -11.18 -2.35
CA ALA A 280 -5.15 -9.78 -2.35
C ALA A 280 -3.88 -9.56 -3.17
N ARG A 281 -2.89 -10.45 -3.02
CA ARG A 281 -1.64 -10.36 -3.77
C ARG A 281 -1.83 -10.60 -5.26
N LEU A 282 -2.67 -11.57 -5.64
CA LEU A 282 -3.05 -11.76 -7.04
C LEU A 282 -3.72 -10.51 -7.60
N ARG A 283 -4.70 -9.96 -6.86
CA ARG A 283 -5.44 -8.75 -7.28
C ARG A 283 -4.50 -7.56 -7.49
N TRP A 284 -3.52 -7.39 -6.59
CA TRP A 284 -2.49 -6.36 -6.72
C TRP A 284 -1.63 -6.56 -7.97
N TYR A 285 -1.04 -7.75 -8.18
CA TYR A 285 -0.21 -8.03 -9.35
C TYR A 285 -0.98 -7.84 -10.66
N VAL A 286 -2.20 -8.34 -10.73
CA VAL A 286 -3.06 -8.11 -11.90
C VAL A 286 -3.27 -6.62 -12.13
N ALA A 287 -3.63 -5.87 -11.10
CA ALA A 287 -3.97 -4.46 -11.21
C ALA A 287 -2.79 -3.56 -11.63
N THR A 288 -1.56 -3.93 -11.27
CA THR A 288 -0.35 -3.12 -11.50
C THR A 288 0.50 -3.58 -12.68
N ALA A 289 0.20 -4.74 -13.25
CA ALA A 289 0.98 -5.32 -14.33
C ALA A 289 0.98 -4.47 -15.62
N GLY A 290 -0.08 -3.73 -15.88
CA GLY A 290 -0.26 -2.88 -17.06
C GLY A 290 -1.24 -3.46 -18.07
N VAL A 291 -2.03 -2.57 -18.67
CA VAL A 291 -3.01 -2.90 -19.70
C VAL A 291 -2.31 -3.37 -20.97
N GLY A 292 -2.83 -4.43 -21.61
CA GLY A 292 -2.24 -5.05 -22.79
C GLY A 292 -1.03 -5.95 -22.53
N ARG A 293 -0.55 -6.02 -21.28
CA ARG A 293 0.55 -6.91 -20.96
C ARG A 293 0.11 -8.37 -20.95
N SER A 294 0.90 -9.23 -21.58
CA SER A 294 0.72 -10.68 -21.53
C SER A 294 1.44 -11.24 -20.30
N VAL A 295 0.69 -11.84 -19.38
CA VAL A 295 1.20 -12.48 -18.15
C VAL A 295 1.03 -13.98 -18.20
N SER A 296 1.84 -14.71 -17.42
CA SER A 296 1.78 -16.16 -17.30
C SER A 296 1.24 -16.55 -15.93
N LEU A 297 0.12 -17.27 -15.89
CA LEU A 297 -0.40 -17.88 -14.66
C LEU A 297 -0.01 -19.34 -14.57
N THR A 298 0.56 -19.74 -13.44
CA THR A 298 0.70 -21.14 -13.09
C THR A 298 -0.57 -21.59 -12.39
N VAL A 299 -1.26 -22.56 -12.97
CA VAL A 299 -2.53 -23.10 -12.41
C VAL A 299 -2.46 -24.60 -12.29
N ARG A 300 -3.07 -25.13 -11.24
CA ARG A 300 -3.31 -26.57 -11.09
C ARG A 300 -4.76 -26.88 -11.45
N ARG A 301 -4.94 -27.75 -12.44
CA ARG A 301 -6.25 -28.26 -12.91
C ARG A 301 -6.31 -29.77 -12.69
N GLY A 302 -7.06 -30.18 -11.68
CA GLY A 302 -6.99 -31.57 -11.21
C GLY A 302 -5.62 -31.90 -10.61
N ALA A 303 -4.95 -32.90 -11.16
CA ALA A 303 -3.60 -33.30 -10.74
C ALA A 303 -2.48 -32.66 -11.59
N ALA A 304 -2.81 -32.01 -12.70
CA ALA A 304 -1.84 -31.45 -13.63
C ALA A 304 -1.61 -29.96 -13.40
N GLU A 305 -0.37 -29.51 -13.53
CA GLU A 305 0.01 -28.11 -13.56
C GLU A 305 0.08 -27.61 -15.01
N HIS A 306 -0.47 -26.42 -15.23
CA HIS A 306 -0.53 -25.77 -16.53
C HIS A 306 -0.01 -24.34 -16.42
N SER A 307 0.65 -23.87 -17.48
CA SER A 307 0.94 -22.46 -17.68
C SER A 307 -0.11 -21.86 -18.62
N VAL A 308 -0.82 -20.85 -18.16
CA VAL A 308 -1.87 -20.17 -18.92
C VAL A 308 -1.44 -18.73 -19.17
N ARG A 309 -1.38 -18.35 -20.44
CA ARG A 309 -1.03 -16.97 -20.84
C ARG A 309 -2.31 -16.14 -20.96
N VAL A 310 -2.31 -14.96 -20.34
CA VAL A 310 -3.45 -14.03 -20.33
C VAL A 310 -2.96 -12.64 -20.73
N GLU A 311 -3.58 -12.02 -21.72
CA GLU A 311 -3.39 -10.62 -22.06
C GLU A 311 -4.34 -9.78 -21.22
N LEU A 312 -3.81 -8.90 -20.37
CA LEU A 312 -4.61 -8.12 -19.42
C LEU A 312 -5.35 -6.98 -20.13
N GLY A 313 -6.65 -6.84 -19.84
CA GLY A 313 -7.47 -5.71 -20.26
C GLY A 313 -7.37 -4.52 -19.31
N GLU A 314 -7.98 -3.41 -19.66
CA GLU A 314 -8.22 -2.29 -18.76
C GLU A 314 -9.37 -2.63 -17.80
N LEU A 315 -9.25 -2.20 -16.54
CA LEU A 315 -10.31 -2.39 -15.54
C LEU A 315 -11.56 -1.61 -16.01
N PRO A 316 -12.72 -2.28 -16.26
CA PRO A 316 -13.94 -1.61 -16.65
C PRO A 316 -14.35 -0.51 -15.67
N ALA A 317 -14.97 0.56 -16.17
CA ALA A 317 -15.60 1.56 -15.30
C ALA A 317 -16.71 0.90 -14.45
N ALA A 318 -16.95 1.44 -13.25
CA ALA A 318 -17.89 0.85 -12.28
C ALA A 318 -19.30 0.60 -12.87
N ASP A 319 -19.74 1.47 -13.77
CA ASP A 319 -21.06 1.35 -14.43
C ASP A 319 -21.14 0.21 -15.48
N GLU A 320 -19.99 -0.22 -16.03
CA GLU A 320 -19.91 -1.31 -17.01
C GLU A 320 -19.70 -2.68 -16.34
N ALA A 321 -19.27 -2.71 -15.10
CA ALA A 321 -18.97 -3.94 -14.36
C ALA A 321 -20.24 -4.73 -14.01
N ASP A 322 -21.39 -4.06 -13.85
CA ASP A 322 -22.67 -4.70 -13.49
C ASP A 322 -23.34 -5.40 -14.68
N GLU A 323 -23.14 -4.92 -15.92
CA GLU A 323 -23.68 -5.55 -17.15
C GLU A 323 -22.87 -6.79 -17.60
N THR A 324 -21.58 -6.86 -17.25
CA THR A 324 -20.70 -7.99 -17.64
C THR A 324 -20.71 -9.16 -16.66
N ALA A 325 -21.39 -9.03 -15.51
CA ALA A 325 -21.47 -10.03 -14.45
C ALA A 325 -22.41 -11.21 -14.74
N THR A 326 -22.34 -11.81 -15.94
CA THR A 326 -22.84 -13.18 -16.12
C THR A 326 -21.75 -14.14 -15.62
N VAL A 327 -21.64 -14.23 -14.31
CA VAL A 327 -20.70 -15.14 -13.61
C VAL A 327 -21.28 -16.54 -13.65
N GLY A 328 -20.60 -17.49 -14.30
CA GLY A 328 -20.86 -18.91 -14.09
C GLY A 328 -20.55 -19.27 -12.63
N THR A 329 -21.56 -19.27 -11.78
CA THR A 329 -21.42 -19.62 -10.36
C THR A 329 -21.46 -21.15 -10.19
N LEU A 330 -20.57 -21.68 -9.32
CA LEU A 330 -20.74 -23.03 -8.80
C LEU A 330 -22.03 -23.11 -7.98
N PRO A 331 -22.85 -24.19 -8.11
CA PRO A 331 -23.97 -24.41 -7.22
C PRO A 331 -23.46 -24.55 -5.78
N HIS A 332 -24.14 -23.91 -4.84
CA HIS A 332 -23.89 -24.10 -3.41
C HIS A 332 -24.09 -25.57 -3.02
N PRO A 333 -23.23 -26.15 -2.12
CA PRO A 333 -23.42 -27.47 -1.59
C PRO A 333 -24.67 -27.56 -0.69
#